data_4d6c3039426c2f827ceff4e7310aa3f7
#
_entry.id   4d6c3039426c2f827ceff4e7310aa3f7
#
_cell.length_a   1.000
_cell.length_b   1.000
_cell.length_c   1.000
_cell.angle_alpha   90.00
_cell.angle_beta   90.00
_cell.angle_gamma   90.00
#
_symmetry.space_group_name_H-M   'P 1'
#
loop_
_entity.id
_entity.type
_entity.pdbx_description
1 polymer ?
#
loop_
_entity_poly.entity_id
_entity_poly.type
_entity_poly.pdbx_seq_one_letter_code
_entity_poly.pdbx_strand_id
1 'polypeptide(L)'
;MPAASAVPASSVRTTGSTKCRFGGSGGSGGSDGSGTTGTPSASDKAQSSGGTGQSSISESGSVDGDSPKKLINITAISQYPELPTGCEVTSLATVLNYYGIDIDKCDIGDSYLDKGDVGTVDFHEAFEGDPRDESSFGCYAPVIVKAAEKILSERQSQLTVSEVSGSELEALFAYTDKDIPVIVWGTQNCQQGQYTVTWNVDGKDLTWFSPEHCMVLAGYSDSSVWVADPIYGEIKQYDINVFKSCYDSLYKQAIVIQ
;
A
#
# COMPACT_ATOMS: atom_id res chain seq x y z
N MET A 1 -28.94 41.74 26.68
CA MET A 1 -29.18 40.93 25.47
C MET A 1 -28.23 41.42 24.41
N PRO A 2 -27.09 40.78 24.09
CA PRO A 2 -26.37 41.04 22.86
C PRO A 2 -26.68 39.93 21.81
N ALA A 3 -26.79 40.35 20.58
CA ALA A 3 -27.21 39.60 19.42
C ALA A 3 -26.17 38.56 18.95
N ALA A 4 -26.65 37.41 18.54
CA ALA A 4 -25.87 36.34 17.91
C ALA A 4 -25.44 36.77 16.50
N SER A 5 -24.14 36.71 16.23
CA SER A 5 -23.54 36.92 14.91
C SER A 5 -23.51 35.59 14.17
N ALA A 6 -24.15 35.55 13.01
CA ALA A 6 -24.17 34.39 12.12
C ALA A 6 -22.86 34.30 11.33
N VAL A 7 -22.24 33.10 11.33
CA VAL A 7 -21.09 32.78 10.50
C VAL A 7 -21.58 32.31 9.13
N PRO A 8 -21.03 32.79 7.99
CA PRO A 8 -21.44 32.36 6.66
C PRO A 8 -20.88 30.97 6.31
N ALA A 9 -21.71 30.16 5.68
CA ALA A 9 -21.36 28.86 5.14
C ALA A 9 -20.28 28.99 4.05
N SER A 10 -19.15 28.29 4.24
CA SER A 10 -18.07 28.19 3.25
C SER A 10 -18.46 27.20 2.15
N SER A 11 -18.39 27.65 0.91
CA SER A 11 -18.68 26.87 -0.30
C SER A 11 -17.62 25.76 -0.47
N VAL A 12 -18.09 24.53 -0.59
CA VAL A 12 -17.28 23.39 -1.02
C VAL A 12 -16.83 23.62 -2.47
N ARG A 13 -15.52 23.84 -2.66
CA ARG A 13 -14.90 23.76 -3.99
C ARG A 13 -14.60 22.31 -4.28
N THR A 14 -15.22 21.77 -5.30
CA THR A 14 -14.80 20.53 -5.96
C THR A 14 -13.44 20.76 -6.61
N THR A 15 -12.37 20.29 -5.98
CA THR A 15 -11.03 20.28 -6.58
C THR A 15 -10.88 19.03 -7.44
N GLY A 16 -10.61 19.25 -8.73
CA GLY A 16 -10.39 18.20 -9.70
C GLY A 16 -9.14 17.37 -9.37
N SER A 17 -9.25 16.09 -9.61
CA SER A 17 -8.15 15.10 -9.53
C SER A 17 -6.97 15.59 -10.37
N THR A 18 -5.87 15.92 -9.70
CA THR A 18 -4.59 16.24 -10.36
C THR A 18 -3.94 14.92 -10.76
N LYS A 19 -3.90 14.62 -12.05
CA LYS A 19 -3.20 13.44 -12.59
C LYS A 19 -1.69 13.61 -12.40
N CYS A 20 -1.01 12.53 -11.99
CA CYS A 20 0.44 12.44 -11.97
C CYS A 20 1.05 12.94 -13.28
N ARG A 21 2.04 13.85 -13.21
CA ARG A 21 2.71 14.37 -14.39
C ARG A 21 3.69 13.33 -14.92
N PHE A 22 3.51 12.88 -16.16
CA PHE A 22 4.51 12.12 -16.89
C PHE A 22 5.69 13.02 -17.27
N GLY A 23 6.85 12.77 -16.68
CA GLY A 23 8.13 13.34 -17.11
C GLY A 23 8.61 12.62 -18.36
N GLY A 24 8.30 13.17 -19.57
CA GLY A 24 8.80 12.62 -20.81
C GLY A 24 10.21 13.11 -21.11
N SER A 25 11.20 12.24 -21.07
CA SER A 25 12.50 12.46 -21.74
C SER A 25 12.48 11.79 -23.10
N GLY A 26 12.40 12.58 -24.17
CA GLY A 26 12.50 12.12 -25.55
C GLY A 26 13.94 11.75 -25.91
N GLY A 27 14.12 10.56 -26.49
CA GLY A 27 15.35 10.13 -27.14
C GLY A 27 14.99 9.48 -28.48
N SER A 28 15.29 10.19 -29.57
CA SER A 28 15.13 9.74 -30.95
C SER A 28 16.29 8.84 -31.37
N GLY A 29 16.01 7.79 -32.15
CA GLY A 29 17.03 7.04 -32.87
C GLY A 29 16.41 5.87 -33.63
N GLY A 30 16.19 6.06 -34.95
CA GLY A 30 15.67 5.04 -35.87
C GLY A 30 16.76 4.12 -36.38
N SER A 31 16.37 2.95 -36.91
CA SER A 31 16.63 2.48 -38.28
C SER A 31 16.23 1.02 -38.51
N ASP A 32 15.56 0.84 -39.58
CA ASP A 32 15.20 -0.26 -40.45
C ASP A 32 15.90 -1.64 -40.35
N GLY A 33 15.10 -2.70 -40.62
CA GLY A 33 15.60 -4.02 -40.93
C GLY A 33 14.49 -5.06 -41.13
N SER A 34 14.12 -5.24 -42.40
CA SER A 34 13.15 -6.18 -42.96
C SER A 34 13.53 -7.66 -42.80
N GLY A 35 12.53 -8.57 -42.80
CA GLY A 35 12.73 -9.90 -43.32
C GLY A 35 11.89 -11.05 -42.78
N THR A 36 10.83 -11.34 -43.52
CA THR A 36 10.26 -12.61 -44.01
C THR A 36 9.73 -13.69 -43.06
N THR A 37 8.45 -13.88 -43.18
CA THR A 37 7.61 -15.09 -43.52
C THR A 37 7.96 -16.45 -42.90
N GLY A 38 6.93 -17.11 -42.38
CA GLY A 38 6.87 -18.54 -42.20
C GLY A 38 5.79 -19.07 -41.28
N THR A 39 4.55 -19.17 -41.74
CA THR A 39 3.58 -20.16 -41.23
C THR A 39 3.88 -21.53 -41.86
N PRO A 40 3.60 -22.65 -41.18
CA PRO A 40 2.39 -23.36 -41.54
C PRO A 40 1.60 -24.03 -40.42
N SER A 41 0.36 -24.22 -40.76
CA SER A 41 -0.76 -24.93 -40.20
C SER A 41 -0.53 -26.43 -39.99
N ALA A 42 -1.24 -27.02 -39.04
CA ALA A 42 -2.21 -28.12 -39.16
C ALA A 42 -2.27 -28.98 -37.90
N SER A 43 -3.43 -28.95 -37.31
CA SER A 43 -4.31 -30.03 -36.85
C SER A 43 -3.70 -31.36 -36.38
N ASP A 44 -4.05 -31.82 -35.16
CA ASP A 44 -4.83 -33.06 -35.04
C ASP A 44 -5.56 -33.17 -33.68
N LYS A 45 -6.75 -33.74 -33.79
CA LYS A 45 -7.67 -34.08 -32.68
C LYS A 45 -7.22 -35.40 -32.03
N ALA A 46 -7.29 -35.46 -30.71
CA ALA A 46 -7.63 -36.72 -30.04
C ALA A 46 -8.40 -36.42 -28.75
N GLN A 47 -9.52 -37.06 -28.64
CA GLN A 47 -10.52 -37.07 -27.62
C GLN A 47 -10.25 -38.23 -26.66
N SER A 48 -10.31 -38.07 -25.34
CA SER A 48 -10.92 -39.07 -24.44
C SER A 48 -10.87 -38.66 -22.96
N SER A 49 -12.05 -38.60 -22.40
CA SER A 49 -12.55 -39.05 -21.08
C SER A 49 -11.88 -38.68 -19.76
N GLY A 50 -12.62 -37.92 -18.95
CA GLY A 50 -13.14 -38.38 -17.67
C GLY A 50 -12.19 -38.33 -16.47
N GLY A 51 -12.39 -37.36 -15.58
CA GLY A 51 -11.84 -37.36 -14.24
C GLY A 51 -12.30 -36.12 -13.49
N THR A 52 -13.46 -36.21 -12.83
CA THR A 52 -13.94 -35.21 -11.89
C THR A 52 -13.02 -35.19 -10.67
N GLY A 53 -12.22 -34.17 -10.57
CA GLY A 53 -11.47 -33.82 -9.38
C GLY A 53 -11.69 -32.34 -9.12
N GLN A 54 -12.75 -32.03 -8.40
CA GLN A 54 -13.08 -30.69 -7.95
C GLN A 54 -12.13 -30.35 -6.82
N SER A 55 -10.99 -29.74 -7.16
CA SER A 55 -10.13 -29.07 -6.20
C SER A 55 -10.75 -27.69 -5.94
N SER A 56 -11.45 -27.59 -4.84
CA SER A 56 -11.94 -26.32 -4.31
C SER A 56 -10.75 -25.45 -3.95
N ILE A 57 -10.44 -24.48 -4.80
CA ILE A 57 -9.65 -23.31 -4.42
C ILE A 57 -10.53 -22.58 -3.39
N SER A 58 -10.11 -22.59 -2.13
CA SER A 58 -10.74 -21.80 -1.09
C SER A 58 -10.54 -20.33 -1.44
N GLU A 59 -11.60 -19.69 -1.92
CA GLU A 59 -11.71 -18.24 -1.95
C GLU A 59 -11.41 -17.72 -0.54
N SER A 60 -10.59 -16.67 -0.47
CA SER A 60 -10.36 -15.91 0.74
C SER A 60 -11.72 -15.51 1.31
N GLY A 61 -12.11 -16.12 2.45
CA GLY A 61 -13.44 -15.98 3.00
C GLY A 61 -13.77 -14.52 3.33
N SER A 62 -14.65 -13.94 2.56
CA SER A 62 -15.42 -12.80 3.02
C SER A 62 -16.37 -13.33 4.10
N VAL A 63 -16.22 -12.85 5.33
CA VAL A 63 -17.11 -13.18 6.44
C VAL A 63 -18.36 -12.33 6.26
N ASP A 64 -19.32 -12.83 5.47
CA ASP A 64 -20.61 -12.17 5.28
C ASP A 64 -21.34 -12.11 6.62
N GLY A 65 -21.51 -10.90 7.16
CA GLY A 65 -22.38 -10.65 8.31
C GLY A 65 -21.72 -10.10 9.58
N ASP A 66 -20.40 -9.91 9.63
CA ASP A 66 -19.75 -9.31 10.79
C ASP A 66 -19.79 -7.78 10.70
N SER A 67 -20.39 -7.14 11.70
CA SER A 67 -20.45 -5.68 11.77
C SER A 67 -19.27 -5.14 12.57
N PRO A 68 -18.59 -4.09 12.09
CA PRO A 68 -17.46 -3.54 12.83
C PRO A 68 -17.88 -2.96 14.18
N LYS A 69 -17.10 -3.25 15.23
CA LYS A 69 -17.16 -2.52 16.51
C LYS A 69 -16.72 -1.08 16.33
N LYS A 70 -15.72 -0.90 15.49
CA LYS A 70 -15.18 0.40 15.10
C LYS A 70 -14.78 0.35 13.63
N LEU A 71 -15.14 1.39 12.89
CA LEU A 71 -14.69 1.62 11.52
C LEU A 71 -14.51 3.13 11.32
N ILE A 72 -13.29 3.53 10.99
CA ILE A 72 -12.93 4.91 10.68
C ILE A 72 -13.46 5.23 9.29
N ASN A 73 -14.09 6.40 9.14
CA ASN A 73 -14.53 6.88 7.83
C ASN A 73 -13.33 7.45 7.05
N ILE A 74 -12.53 6.57 6.48
CA ILE A 74 -11.35 6.88 5.68
C ILE A 74 -11.58 6.49 4.22
N THR A 75 -11.09 7.30 3.28
CA THR A 75 -11.18 7.02 1.85
C THR A 75 -9.91 6.31 1.40
N ALA A 76 -10.03 5.07 0.95
CA ALA A 76 -8.90 4.33 0.39
C ALA A 76 -8.49 4.93 -0.98
N ILE A 77 -7.19 5.00 -1.22
CA ILE A 77 -6.59 5.46 -2.48
C ILE A 77 -5.98 4.24 -3.18
N SER A 78 -6.19 4.12 -4.51
CA SER A 78 -5.52 3.09 -5.31
C SER A 78 -4.09 3.49 -5.63
N GLN A 79 -3.15 2.54 -5.54
CA GLN A 79 -1.78 2.75 -6.03
C GLN A 79 -1.70 2.77 -7.56
N TYR A 80 -2.61 2.09 -8.23
CA TYR A 80 -2.64 1.97 -9.68
C TYR A 80 -3.33 3.16 -10.37
N PRO A 81 -2.97 3.41 -11.64
CA PRO A 81 -1.90 2.75 -12.42
C PRO A 81 -0.50 3.32 -12.18
N GLU A 82 -0.34 4.42 -11.42
CA GLU A 82 0.86 5.24 -11.41
C GLU A 82 2.03 4.63 -10.62
N LEU A 83 1.71 3.87 -9.56
CA LEU A 83 2.70 3.35 -8.61
C LEU A 83 2.50 1.83 -8.37
N PRO A 84 2.85 0.97 -9.34
CA PRO A 84 2.58 -0.47 -9.23
C PRO A 84 3.19 -1.15 -8.01
N THR A 85 4.29 -0.62 -7.46
CA THR A 85 4.93 -1.10 -6.23
C THR A 85 4.88 -0.08 -5.09
N GLY A 86 3.96 0.90 -5.14
CA GLY A 86 3.91 2.03 -4.20
C GLY A 86 2.85 1.90 -3.11
N CYS A 87 2.66 0.72 -2.52
CA CYS A 87 1.66 0.53 -1.46
C CYS A 87 1.95 1.37 -0.23
N GLU A 88 3.20 1.56 0.16
CA GLU A 88 3.61 2.30 1.35
C GLU A 88 3.33 3.81 1.21
N VAL A 89 3.75 4.40 0.08
CA VAL A 89 3.50 5.83 -0.18
C VAL A 89 2.01 6.11 -0.39
N THR A 90 1.27 5.16 -0.96
CA THR A 90 -0.18 5.27 -1.13
C THR A 90 -0.92 5.15 0.21
N SER A 91 -0.47 4.26 1.09
CA SER A 91 -0.99 4.16 2.46
C SER A 91 -0.69 5.43 3.26
N LEU A 92 0.51 6.01 3.11
CA LEU A 92 0.85 7.29 3.73
C LEU A 92 -0.05 8.42 3.19
N ALA A 93 -0.24 8.51 1.86
CA ALA A 93 -1.15 9.48 1.24
C ALA A 93 -2.58 9.32 1.79
N THR A 94 -3.06 8.09 1.92
CA THR A 94 -4.39 7.79 2.48
C THR A 94 -4.57 8.38 3.88
N VAL A 95 -3.58 8.19 4.76
CA VAL A 95 -3.63 8.70 6.14
C VAL A 95 -3.47 10.22 6.19
N LEU A 96 -2.56 10.81 5.43
CA LEU A 96 -2.37 12.25 5.38
C LEU A 96 -3.62 12.98 4.86
N ASN A 97 -4.24 12.47 3.79
CA ASN A 97 -5.49 13.00 3.27
C ASN A 97 -6.66 12.87 4.26
N TYR A 98 -6.71 11.79 5.05
CA TYR A 98 -7.68 11.65 6.14
C TYR A 98 -7.59 12.80 7.15
N TYR A 99 -6.37 13.24 7.47
CA TYR A 99 -6.14 14.40 8.34
C TYR A 99 -6.25 15.75 7.64
N GLY A 100 -6.66 15.79 6.37
CA GLY A 100 -6.84 17.02 5.61
C GLY A 100 -5.54 17.61 5.06
N ILE A 101 -4.44 16.86 5.07
CA ILE A 101 -3.20 17.22 4.37
C ILE A 101 -3.32 16.69 2.94
N ASP A 102 -3.77 17.57 2.03
CA ASP A 102 -3.94 17.25 0.61
C ASP A 102 -2.57 17.01 -0.04
N ILE A 103 -2.29 15.75 -0.36
CA ILE A 103 -1.05 15.31 -1.01
C ILE A 103 -1.31 14.10 -1.91
N ASP A 104 -0.76 14.14 -3.11
CA ASP A 104 -0.82 13.02 -4.04
C ASP A 104 0.24 11.96 -3.71
N LYS A 105 -0.12 10.67 -3.88
CA LYS A 105 0.81 9.55 -3.69
C LYS A 105 2.07 9.65 -4.54
N CYS A 106 1.94 10.21 -5.77
CA CYS A 106 3.06 10.42 -6.67
C CYS A 106 4.01 11.50 -6.16
N ASP A 107 3.47 12.59 -5.57
CA ASP A 107 4.30 13.63 -4.97
C ASP A 107 5.10 13.07 -3.79
N ILE A 108 4.52 12.15 -3.01
CA ILE A 108 5.25 11.45 -1.93
C ILE A 108 6.40 10.62 -2.51
N GLY A 109 6.11 9.77 -3.51
CA GLY A 109 7.11 8.91 -4.14
C GLY A 109 8.23 9.68 -4.86
N ASP A 110 7.90 10.82 -5.44
CA ASP A 110 8.86 11.62 -6.23
C ASP A 110 9.71 12.56 -5.36
N SER A 111 9.15 13.13 -4.27
CA SER A 111 9.77 14.26 -3.57
C SER A 111 10.15 13.98 -2.12
N TYR A 112 9.53 13.01 -1.46
CA TYR A 112 9.72 12.79 -0.01
C TYR A 112 10.30 11.42 0.33
N LEU A 113 10.14 10.44 -0.57
CA LEU A 113 10.63 9.08 -0.37
C LEU A 113 12.13 8.98 -0.65
N ASP A 114 12.91 8.51 0.31
CA ASP A 114 14.29 8.13 0.08
C ASP A 114 14.31 6.80 -0.71
N LYS A 115 15.02 6.75 -1.84
CA LYS A 115 15.05 5.62 -2.79
C LYS A 115 16.46 5.32 -3.24
N GLY A 116 16.72 4.07 -3.64
CA GLY A 116 17.95 3.67 -4.32
C GLY A 116 17.71 2.51 -5.28
N ASP A 117 18.70 2.21 -6.12
CA ASP A 117 18.59 1.11 -7.07
C ASP A 117 18.43 -0.23 -6.33
N VAL A 118 17.65 -1.14 -6.92
CA VAL A 118 17.39 -2.46 -6.35
C VAL A 118 18.69 -3.19 -6.00
N GLY A 119 18.78 -3.66 -4.77
CA GLY A 119 19.93 -4.39 -4.23
C GLY A 119 21.09 -3.49 -3.79
N THR A 120 20.92 -2.17 -3.74
CA THR A 120 21.97 -1.24 -3.36
C THR A 120 21.70 -0.49 -2.06
N VAL A 121 20.51 -0.56 -1.52
CA VAL A 121 20.10 0.13 -0.28
C VAL A 121 19.53 -0.85 0.75
N ASP A 122 19.53 -0.45 2.00
CA ASP A 122 18.79 -1.18 3.05
C ASP A 122 17.32 -0.72 3.02
N PHE A 123 16.40 -1.65 2.82
CA PHE A 123 14.97 -1.36 2.78
C PHE A 123 14.38 -0.85 4.11
N HIS A 124 15.18 -0.79 5.17
CA HIS A 124 14.86 -0.05 6.40
C HIS A 124 15.33 1.41 6.34
N GLU A 125 16.12 1.81 5.35
CA GLU A 125 16.68 3.14 5.21
C GLU A 125 16.18 3.88 3.97
N ALA A 126 15.91 3.15 2.88
CA ALA A 126 15.41 3.67 1.62
C ALA A 126 14.56 2.62 0.88
N PHE A 127 13.71 3.07 -0.04
CA PHE A 127 12.89 2.21 -0.91
C PHE A 127 13.78 1.50 -1.95
N GLU A 128 13.63 0.18 -2.06
CA GLU A 128 14.33 -0.67 -3.02
C GLU A 128 13.74 -0.52 -4.43
N GLY A 129 14.31 0.37 -5.22
CA GLY A 129 13.87 0.71 -6.57
C GLY A 129 13.08 2.03 -6.64
N ASP A 130 12.07 2.07 -7.50
CA ASP A 130 11.14 3.20 -7.67
C ASP A 130 9.70 2.69 -7.63
N PRO A 131 8.79 3.31 -6.87
CA PRO A 131 7.37 2.90 -6.81
C PRO A 131 6.65 2.86 -8.17
N ARG A 132 7.19 3.54 -9.18
CA ARG A 132 6.70 3.57 -10.56
C ARG A 132 7.10 2.36 -11.40
N ASP A 133 8.07 1.57 -10.94
CA ASP A 133 8.60 0.42 -11.65
C ASP A 133 8.06 -0.90 -11.07
N GLU A 134 7.42 -1.70 -11.92
CA GLU A 134 6.87 -3.01 -11.54
C GLU A 134 7.93 -4.02 -11.08
N SER A 135 9.21 -3.79 -11.42
CA SER A 135 10.35 -4.62 -11.02
C SER A 135 10.96 -4.21 -9.67
N SER A 136 10.46 -3.16 -9.06
CA SER A 136 10.89 -2.69 -7.74
C SER A 136 10.28 -3.54 -6.62
N PHE A 137 10.75 -3.31 -5.40
CA PHE A 137 10.34 -4.09 -4.23
C PHE A 137 9.48 -3.25 -3.27
N GLY A 138 10.10 -2.42 -2.44
CA GLY A 138 9.39 -1.65 -1.43
C GLY A 138 10.30 -1.14 -0.32
N CYS A 139 9.72 -0.77 0.81
CA CYS A 139 10.44 -0.36 2.00
C CYS A 139 9.68 -0.68 3.29
N TYR A 140 10.37 -0.58 4.41
CA TYR A 140 9.80 -0.84 5.71
C TYR A 140 9.50 0.45 6.48
N ALA A 141 8.85 0.30 7.63
CA ALA A 141 8.29 1.39 8.42
C ALA A 141 9.21 2.61 8.61
N PRO A 142 10.52 2.47 8.93
CA PRO A 142 11.38 3.62 9.17
C PRO A 142 11.50 4.58 7.99
N VAL A 143 11.41 4.07 6.75
CA VAL A 143 11.50 4.88 5.52
C VAL A 143 10.26 5.78 5.39
N ILE A 144 9.08 5.22 5.67
CA ILE A 144 7.81 5.94 5.60
C ILE A 144 7.68 6.94 6.77
N VAL A 145 8.24 6.64 7.93
CA VAL A 145 8.35 7.62 9.04
C VAL A 145 9.13 8.84 8.58
N LYS A 146 10.31 8.65 7.96
CA LYS A 146 11.12 9.76 7.43
C LYS A 146 10.36 10.59 6.38
N ALA A 147 9.64 9.93 5.46
CA ALA A 147 8.84 10.62 4.46
C ALA A 147 7.70 11.44 5.12
N ALA A 148 7.00 10.86 6.09
CA ALA A 148 5.95 11.55 6.84
C ALA A 148 6.49 12.77 7.61
N GLU A 149 7.63 12.63 8.31
CA GLU A 149 8.28 13.73 9.03
C GLU A 149 8.61 14.91 8.11
N LYS A 150 9.20 14.64 6.92
CA LYS A 150 9.51 15.67 5.92
C LYS A 150 8.23 16.42 5.50
N ILE A 151 7.14 15.68 5.19
CA ILE A 151 5.86 16.26 4.78
C ILE A 151 5.25 17.10 5.89
N LEU A 152 5.13 16.54 7.11
CA LEU A 152 4.52 17.22 8.25
C LEU A 152 5.28 18.49 8.60
N SER A 153 6.61 18.47 8.55
CA SER A 153 7.47 19.63 8.77
C SER A 153 7.25 20.72 7.71
N GLU A 154 7.25 20.35 6.43
CA GLU A 154 7.03 21.30 5.32
C GLU A 154 5.65 21.94 5.38
N ARG A 155 4.63 21.16 5.74
CA ARG A 155 3.24 21.62 5.90
C ARG A 155 3.00 22.35 7.22
N GLN A 156 4.03 22.49 8.09
CA GLN A 156 3.92 23.09 9.43
C GLN A 156 2.76 22.48 10.24
N SER A 157 2.55 21.18 10.09
CA SER A 157 1.50 20.43 10.77
C SER A 157 1.82 20.28 12.26
N GLN A 158 0.78 20.22 13.10
CA GLN A 158 0.92 19.89 14.53
C GLN A 158 0.88 18.36 14.75
N LEU A 159 0.57 17.60 13.71
CA LEU A 159 0.59 16.13 13.77
C LEU A 159 2.02 15.63 13.91
N THR A 160 2.16 14.51 14.58
CA THR A 160 3.42 13.79 14.74
C THR A 160 3.30 12.39 14.19
N VAL A 161 4.38 11.86 13.66
CA VAL A 161 4.46 10.46 13.25
C VAL A 161 5.24 9.67 14.29
N SER A 162 4.82 8.44 14.56
CA SER A 162 5.50 7.53 15.47
C SER A 162 5.49 6.12 14.92
N GLU A 163 6.64 5.46 14.93
CA GLU A 163 6.72 4.03 14.71
C GLU A 163 6.28 3.29 15.97
N VAL A 164 5.32 2.37 15.81
CA VAL A 164 4.78 1.52 16.89
C VAL A 164 4.98 0.04 16.57
N SER A 165 5.97 -0.26 15.75
CA SER A 165 6.35 -1.62 15.34
C SER A 165 6.62 -2.51 16.56
N GLY A 166 6.31 -3.82 16.42
CA GLY A 166 6.38 -4.79 17.52
C GLY A 166 5.12 -4.84 18.39
N SER A 167 4.16 -3.92 18.18
CA SER A 167 2.88 -3.95 18.89
C SER A 167 2.05 -5.16 18.45
N GLU A 168 1.34 -5.80 19.39
CA GLU A 168 0.33 -6.79 19.04
C GLU A 168 -0.81 -6.14 18.25
N LEU A 169 -1.43 -6.89 17.32
CA LEU A 169 -2.51 -6.37 16.49
C LEU A 169 -3.63 -5.75 17.34
N GLU A 170 -4.00 -6.41 18.42
CA GLU A 170 -5.06 -5.99 19.34
C GLU A 170 -4.72 -4.67 20.05
N ALA A 171 -3.44 -4.39 20.26
CA ALA A 171 -3.00 -3.12 20.85
C ALA A 171 -3.19 -1.94 19.88
N LEU A 172 -3.16 -2.20 18.55
CA LEU A 172 -3.41 -1.18 17.54
C LEU A 172 -4.87 -0.72 17.53
N PHE A 173 -5.80 -1.54 18.00
CA PHE A 173 -7.22 -1.16 18.09
C PHE A 173 -7.46 0.03 19.00
N ALA A 174 -6.60 0.25 20.01
CA ALA A 174 -6.68 1.43 20.87
C ALA A 174 -6.43 2.76 20.12
N TYR A 175 -5.72 2.72 19.00
CA TYR A 175 -5.60 3.86 18.08
C TYR A 175 -6.87 4.00 17.24
N THR A 176 -7.34 2.90 16.66
CA THR A 176 -8.57 2.87 15.85
C THR A 176 -9.77 3.39 16.65
N ASP A 177 -9.90 3.03 17.93
CA ASP A 177 -10.96 3.51 18.82
C ASP A 177 -10.99 5.04 18.95
N LYS A 178 -9.82 5.68 18.79
CA LYS A 178 -9.65 7.15 18.84
C LYS A 178 -9.72 7.81 17.46
N ASP A 179 -10.20 7.10 16.45
CA ASP A 179 -10.20 7.56 15.05
C ASP A 179 -8.80 7.85 14.49
N ILE A 180 -7.78 7.10 14.95
CA ILE A 180 -6.41 7.17 14.45
C ILE A 180 -6.17 5.95 13.56
N PRO A 181 -6.11 6.11 12.22
CA PRO A 181 -5.77 5.02 11.31
C PRO A 181 -4.31 4.61 11.47
N VAL A 182 -4.00 3.32 11.33
CA VAL A 182 -2.66 2.79 11.54
C VAL A 182 -2.13 2.22 10.22
N ILE A 183 -1.00 2.72 9.73
CA ILE A 183 -0.30 2.11 8.59
C ILE A 183 0.36 0.84 9.09
N VAL A 184 0.14 -0.29 8.40
CA VAL A 184 0.62 -1.62 8.81
C VAL A 184 1.18 -2.39 7.63
N TRP A 185 2.18 -3.23 7.89
CA TRP A 185 2.77 -4.14 6.91
C TRP A 185 2.25 -5.56 7.11
N GLY A 186 1.98 -6.22 6.00
CA GLY A 186 1.56 -7.60 5.92
C GLY A 186 1.90 -8.19 4.55
N THR A 187 1.11 -9.14 4.09
CA THR A 187 1.27 -9.73 2.76
C THR A 187 0.04 -9.45 1.89
N GLN A 188 0.24 -9.39 0.58
CA GLN A 188 -0.85 -9.21 -0.38
C GLN A 188 -1.94 -10.27 -0.17
N ASN A 189 -3.18 -9.82 0.00
CA ASN A 189 -4.33 -10.68 0.29
C ASN A 189 -4.17 -11.58 1.53
N CYS A 190 -3.32 -11.19 2.47
CA CYS A 190 -2.97 -11.99 3.64
C CYS A 190 -2.53 -13.43 3.32
N GLN A 191 -1.96 -13.66 2.14
CA GLN A 191 -1.44 -14.97 1.76
C GLN A 191 -0.12 -15.28 2.51
N GLN A 192 0.23 -16.56 2.56
CA GLN A 192 1.49 -16.98 3.16
C GLN A 192 2.68 -16.39 2.39
N GLY A 193 3.56 -15.69 3.10
CA GLY A 193 4.78 -15.13 2.53
C GLY A 193 6.00 -16.02 2.75
N GLN A 194 7.10 -15.67 2.08
CA GLN A 194 8.40 -16.34 2.20
C GLN A 194 9.54 -15.37 1.90
N TYR A 195 10.72 -15.69 2.39
CA TYR A 195 11.95 -15.01 1.99
C TYR A 195 12.31 -15.39 0.56
N THR A 196 12.67 -14.40 -0.28
CA THR A 196 12.87 -14.62 -1.72
C THR A 196 14.28 -14.29 -2.18
N VAL A 197 14.67 -13.02 -2.19
CA VAL A 197 15.95 -12.55 -2.69
C VAL A 197 16.78 -11.98 -1.55
N THR A 198 18.11 -12.19 -1.61
CA THR A 198 19.06 -11.62 -0.65
C THR A 198 20.04 -10.73 -1.40
N TRP A 199 20.24 -9.52 -0.88
CA TRP A 199 21.27 -8.59 -1.33
C TRP A 199 22.32 -8.39 -0.25
N ASN A 200 23.55 -8.10 -0.66
CA ASN A 200 24.60 -7.68 0.27
C ASN A 200 24.80 -6.17 0.13
N VAL A 201 24.36 -5.42 1.13
CA VAL A 201 24.50 -3.96 1.17
C VAL A 201 25.46 -3.62 2.31
N ASP A 202 26.59 -2.99 1.98
CA ASP A 202 27.65 -2.58 2.94
C ASP A 202 28.11 -3.71 3.87
N GLY A 203 28.17 -4.96 3.34
CA GLY A 203 28.59 -6.14 4.08
C GLY A 203 27.51 -6.79 4.94
N LYS A 204 26.27 -6.31 4.87
CA LYS A 204 25.10 -6.88 5.55
C LYS A 204 24.21 -7.60 4.53
N ASP A 205 23.90 -8.86 4.79
CA ASP A 205 22.94 -9.62 4.00
C ASP A 205 21.51 -9.22 4.41
N LEU A 206 20.75 -8.72 3.44
CA LEU A 206 19.36 -8.29 3.56
C LEU A 206 18.49 -9.22 2.72
N THR A 207 17.52 -9.88 3.32
CA THR A 207 16.64 -10.81 2.62
C THR A 207 15.21 -10.29 2.60
N TRP A 208 14.68 -10.11 1.38
CA TRP A 208 13.32 -9.61 1.17
C TRP A 208 12.26 -10.67 1.49
N PHE A 209 11.19 -10.25 2.17
CA PHE A 209 10.03 -11.09 2.44
C PHE A 209 8.90 -10.77 1.45
N SER A 210 8.41 -11.76 0.73
CA SER A 210 7.44 -11.60 -0.36
C SER A 210 6.22 -12.51 -0.17
N PRO A 211 5.03 -12.07 -0.60
CA PRO A 211 4.72 -10.77 -1.20
C PRO A 211 4.41 -9.72 -0.15
N GLU A 212 5.34 -8.83 0.11
CA GLU A 212 5.15 -7.71 1.03
C GLU A 212 4.00 -6.83 0.56
N HIS A 213 3.29 -6.20 1.52
CA HIS A 213 2.22 -5.26 1.25
C HIS A 213 1.98 -4.34 2.44
N CYS A 214 1.79 -3.06 2.15
CA CYS A 214 1.48 -2.03 3.13
C CYS A 214 0.03 -1.57 2.97
N MET A 215 -0.70 -1.46 4.09
CA MET A 215 -2.14 -1.14 4.14
C MET A 215 -2.42 -0.19 5.30
N VAL A 216 -3.66 0.31 5.40
CA VAL A 216 -4.09 1.14 6.53
C VAL A 216 -5.19 0.43 7.32
N LEU A 217 -4.90 0.02 8.55
CA LEU A 217 -5.90 -0.52 9.47
C LEU A 217 -6.89 0.60 9.85
N ALA A 218 -8.15 0.40 9.50
CA ALA A 218 -9.23 1.38 9.65
C ALA A 218 -10.35 0.90 10.58
N GLY A 219 -10.43 -0.39 10.88
CA GLY A 219 -11.52 -0.92 11.70
C GLY A 219 -11.30 -2.34 12.17
N TYR A 220 -12.14 -2.77 13.14
CA TYR A 220 -12.10 -4.12 13.67
C TYR A 220 -13.46 -4.55 14.27
N SER A 221 -13.62 -5.85 14.44
CA SER A 221 -14.66 -6.52 15.22
C SER A 221 -14.05 -7.61 16.10
N ASP A 222 -14.86 -8.54 16.60
CA ASP A 222 -14.36 -9.73 17.31
C ASP A 222 -13.74 -10.77 16.37
N SER A 223 -14.09 -10.75 15.09
CA SER A 223 -13.69 -11.76 14.11
C SER A 223 -13.02 -11.18 12.87
N SER A 224 -13.06 -9.88 12.66
CA SER A 224 -12.57 -9.25 11.43
C SER A 224 -11.81 -7.96 11.67
N VAL A 225 -10.97 -7.60 10.69
CA VAL A 225 -10.37 -6.28 10.53
C VAL A 225 -10.76 -5.69 9.19
N TRP A 226 -10.83 -4.35 9.12
CA TRP A 226 -11.03 -3.59 7.89
C TRP A 226 -9.81 -2.73 7.62
N VAL A 227 -9.30 -2.82 6.39
CA VAL A 227 -8.13 -2.05 5.96
C VAL A 227 -8.44 -1.27 4.69
N ALA A 228 -7.92 -0.05 4.57
CA ALA A 228 -7.83 0.62 3.28
C ALA A 228 -6.65 0.02 2.53
N ASP A 229 -6.96 -0.70 1.44
CA ASP A 229 -5.98 -1.48 0.68
C ASP A 229 -5.64 -0.76 -0.64
N PRO A 230 -4.39 -0.32 -0.83
CA PRO A 230 -3.98 0.44 -2.00
C PRO A 230 -3.99 -0.36 -3.31
N ILE A 231 -3.89 -1.69 -3.27
CA ILE A 231 -4.02 -2.51 -4.50
C ILE A 231 -5.41 -2.34 -5.09
N TYR A 232 -6.44 -2.32 -4.25
CA TYR A 232 -7.83 -2.24 -4.68
C TYR A 232 -8.38 -0.80 -4.68
N GLY A 233 -7.82 0.09 -3.88
CA GLY A 233 -8.35 1.45 -3.66
C GLY A 233 -9.69 1.44 -2.92
N GLU A 234 -9.91 0.44 -2.06
CA GLU A 234 -11.16 0.24 -1.31
C GLU A 234 -10.91 -0.35 0.07
N ILE A 235 -11.94 -0.32 0.92
CA ILE A 235 -11.88 -0.96 2.25
C ILE A 235 -12.10 -2.47 2.07
N LYS A 236 -11.12 -3.26 2.48
CA LYS A 236 -11.16 -4.73 2.46
C LYS A 236 -11.38 -5.25 3.87
N GLN A 237 -12.13 -6.33 3.98
CA GLN A 237 -12.35 -7.06 5.23
C GLN A 237 -11.56 -8.37 5.20
N TYR A 238 -10.89 -8.68 6.31
CA TYR A 238 -10.15 -9.93 6.50
C TYR A 238 -10.54 -10.58 7.84
N ASP A 239 -10.50 -11.91 7.90
CA ASP A 239 -10.53 -12.62 9.18
C ASP A 239 -9.39 -12.15 10.08
N ILE A 240 -9.67 -11.89 11.36
CA ILE A 240 -8.71 -11.29 12.28
C ILE A 240 -7.46 -12.17 12.51
N ASN A 241 -7.63 -13.51 12.55
CA ASN A 241 -6.51 -14.42 12.78
C ASN A 241 -5.63 -14.55 11.53
N VAL A 242 -6.26 -14.53 10.34
CA VAL A 242 -5.57 -14.54 9.06
C VAL A 242 -4.75 -13.25 8.92
N PHE A 243 -5.36 -12.10 9.21
CA PHE A 243 -4.68 -10.81 9.18
C PHE A 243 -3.56 -10.72 10.22
N LYS A 244 -3.79 -11.21 11.45
CA LYS A 244 -2.78 -11.25 12.49
C LYS A 244 -1.54 -12.06 12.06
N SER A 245 -1.76 -13.23 11.48
CA SER A 245 -0.66 -14.06 10.98
C SER A 245 0.15 -13.35 9.89
N CYS A 246 -0.54 -12.64 9.00
CA CYS A 246 0.05 -11.83 7.95
C CYS A 246 0.88 -10.65 8.53
N TYR A 247 0.33 -9.91 9.47
CA TYR A 247 0.98 -8.81 10.18
C TYR A 247 2.21 -9.28 10.97
N ASP A 248 2.08 -10.40 11.70
CA ASP A 248 3.18 -10.99 12.48
C ASP A 248 4.36 -11.40 11.57
N SER A 249 4.07 -11.86 10.35
CA SER A 249 5.11 -12.31 9.40
C SER A 249 6.00 -11.17 8.88
N LEU A 250 5.51 -9.92 8.91
CA LEU A 250 6.23 -8.69 8.56
C LEU A 250 6.73 -7.93 9.82
N TYR A 251 7.07 -8.66 10.87
CA TYR A 251 7.67 -8.12 12.11
C TYR A 251 6.79 -7.13 12.87
N LYS A 252 5.47 -7.22 12.66
CA LYS A 252 4.50 -6.31 13.30
C LYS A 252 4.81 -4.84 13.04
N GLN A 253 5.19 -4.51 11.82
CA GLN A 253 5.53 -3.14 11.47
C GLN A 253 4.28 -2.26 11.42
N ALA A 254 4.33 -1.14 12.12
CA ALA A 254 3.20 -0.22 12.21
C ALA A 254 3.64 1.22 12.46
N ILE A 255 2.88 2.18 11.89
CA ILE A 255 3.08 3.62 12.04
C ILE A 255 1.74 4.27 12.37
N VAL A 256 1.78 5.24 13.28
CA VAL A 256 0.64 6.12 13.57
C VAL A 256 1.02 7.57 13.30
N ILE A 257 0.03 8.35 12.82
CA ILE A 257 0.10 9.81 12.69
C ILE A 257 -1.03 10.38 13.55
N GLN A 258 -0.71 11.28 14.47
CA GLN A 258 -1.66 11.83 15.43
C GLN A 258 -1.28 13.22 15.94
#